data_46d4a72b2c65534dcb14b11774a7c1c9
#
_entry.id   46d4a72b2c65534dcb14b11774a7c1c9
#
_cell.length_a   1.000
_cell.length_b   1.000
_cell.length_c   1.000
_cell.angle_alpha   90.00
_cell.angle_beta   90.00
_cell.angle_gamma   90.00
#
_symmetry.space_group_name_H-M   'P 1'
#
loop_
_entity.id
_entity.type
_entity.pdbx_description
1 polymer ?
#
loop_
_entity_poly.entity_id
_entity_poly.type
_entity_poly.pdbx_seq_one_letter_code
_entity_poly.pdbx_strand_id
1 'polypeptide(L)'
;IANIEEYLKTNYITVVNNPGAYNDQDVTITKIDKGQPSIFSYLDSPTYPKLLVRPVKMHNVDYKLYYLVLRPGIGTSPCNADGVLSSYRGTYLSRSAATATPPSELTATLFEEVKFPQVILSLYSVVTGWSEIFPQFKTGTSKINPDGTVTYNDFGSGVVFIPSGLGYYNSGSATIPAYSPLVFSIKLYNIDRLDQDNDGVFSYQEDLNKDGYVYDFRNPNQYPTPPADNIRYADDTDKDGIPDFIDVDDDGDNYTTRLEITKPEGTNSGLSKYFPFDPIVDDPLTTAIETETKGIPEYSAAGTPDYTTPTRKRIHVDKERHTAKP
;
A
#
# COMPACT_ATOMS: atom_id res chain seq x y z
N ILE A 1 1.93 10.18 19.74
CA ILE A 1 3.24 9.49 19.70
C ILE A 1 3.63 9.00 21.09
N ALA A 2 3.58 9.83 22.15
CA ALA A 2 4.00 9.44 23.50
C ALA A 2 3.35 8.12 24.02
N ASN A 3 2.06 7.93 23.83
CA ASN A 3 1.38 6.69 24.22
C ASN A 3 1.89 5.47 23.44
N ILE A 4 2.23 5.63 22.15
CA ILE A 4 2.82 4.55 21.36
C ILE A 4 4.20 4.19 21.90
N GLU A 5 5.08 5.17 22.14
CA GLU A 5 6.42 4.91 22.65
C GLU A 5 6.40 4.28 24.05
N GLU A 6 5.47 4.70 24.91
CA GLU A 6 5.24 4.05 26.21
C GLU A 6 4.80 2.60 26.03
N TYR A 7 3.83 2.36 25.13
CA TYR A 7 3.36 1.01 24.84
C TYR A 7 4.47 0.09 24.33
N LEU A 8 5.30 0.58 23.41
CA LEU A 8 6.45 -0.14 22.90
C LEU A 8 7.48 -0.49 23.98
N LYS A 9 7.67 0.38 24.98
CA LYS A 9 8.63 0.19 26.08
C LYS A 9 8.11 -0.70 27.20
N THR A 10 6.79 -0.78 27.38
CA THR A 10 6.15 -1.48 28.50
C THR A 10 5.55 -2.83 28.12
N ASN A 11 5.57 -3.18 26.83
CA ASN A 11 5.02 -4.44 26.34
C ASN A 11 6.05 -5.26 25.56
N TYR A 12 5.85 -6.58 25.53
CA TYR A 12 6.60 -7.53 24.73
C TYR A 12 5.68 -8.30 23.79
N ILE A 13 6.24 -9.03 22.83
CA ILE A 13 5.50 -9.87 21.91
C ILE A 13 5.81 -11.34 22.09
N THR A 14 4.80 -12.17 21.81
CA THR A 14 4.99 -13.59 21.44
C THR A 14 4.43 -13.81 20.05
N VAL A 15 5.13 -14.59 19.25
CA VAL A 15 4.79 -14.87 17.84
C VAL A 15 4.63 -16.37 17.65
N VAL A 16 3.54 -16.77 17.03
CA VAL A 16 3.33 -18.18 16.63
C VAL A 16 4.14 -18.45 15.37
N ASN A 17 5.01 -19.45 15.42
CA ASN A 17 5.73 -19.94 14.25
C ASN A 17 5.14 -21.30 13.83
N ASN A 18 4.23 -21.27 12.85
CA ASN A 18 3.50 -22.46 12.38
C ASN A 18 3.29 -22.38 10.85
N PRO A 19 4.38 -22.50 10.07
CA PRO A 19 4.34 -22.33 8.61
C PRO A 19 3.28 -23.20 7.94
N GLY A 20 2.49 -22.58 7.03
CA GLY A 20 1.41 -23.24 6.31
C GLY A 20 0.07 -23.31 7.07
N ALA A 21 0.03 -22.92 8.34
CA ALA A 21 -1.22 -22.84 9.09
C ALA A 21 -1.76 -21.39 9.13
N TYR A 22 -3.09 -21.27 9.30
CA TYR A 22 -3.76 -19.95 9.34
C TYR A 22 -3.26 -19.05 10.48
N ASN A 23 -2.76 -19.65 11.57
CA ASN A 23 -2.24 -18.93 12.73
C ASN A 23 -0.73 -18.66 12.68
N ASP A 24 -0.05 -19.02 11.56
CA ASP A 24 1.36 -18.66 11.39
C ASP A 24 1.53 -17.14 11.49
N GLN A 25 2.53 -16.69 12.26
CA GLN A 25 2.79 -15.28 12.56
C GLN A 25 1.68 -14.56 13.35
N ASP A 26 0.79 -15.27 14.05
CA ASP A 26 -0.10 -14.64 15.02
C ASP A 26 0.70 -14.00 16.15
N VAL A 27 0.33 -12.78 16.51
CA VAL A 27 1.02 -11.97 17.52
C VAL A 27 0.14 -11.78 18.74
N THR A 28 0.72 -12.02 19.91
CA THR A 28 0.16 -11.57 21.18
C THR A 28 1.06 -10.52 21.80
N ILE A 29 0.51 -9.38 22.17
CA ILE A 29 1.21 -8.30 22.86
C ILE A 29 0.79 -8.31 24.33
N THR A 30 1.76 -8.39 25.21
CA THR A 30 1.52 -8.50 26.66
C THR A 30 2.40 -7.51 27.43
N LYS A 31 1.89 -6.98 28.53
CA LYS A 31 2.63 -6.11 29.43
C LYS A 31 3.80 -6.86 30.07
N ILE A 32 4.96 -6.23 30.12
CA ILE A 32 6.17 -6.82 30.74
C ILE A 32 5.95 -6.97 32.25
N ASP A 33 6.23 -8.15 32.78
CA ASP A 33 6.17 -8.45 34.19
C ASP A 33 7.52 -8.97 34.78
N LYS A 34 8.33 -9.66 33.96
CA LYS A 34 9.56 -10.36 34.44
C LYS A 34 10.71 -10.29 33.41
N GLY A 35 11.15 -9.09 33.06
CA GLY A 35 12.40 -8.95 32.28
C GLY A 35 12.34 -9.41 30.82
N GLN A 36 11.13 -9.60 30.26
CA GLN A 36 10.99 -9.84 28.82
C GLN A 36 11.51 -8.64 28.03
N PRO A 37 12.11 -8.84 26.83
CA PRO A 37 12.55 -7.74 26.01
C PRO A 37 11.35 -6.93 25.54
N SER A 38 11.40 -5.60 25.72
CA SER A 38 10.34 -4.72 25.24
C SER A 38 10.29 -4.70 23.69
N ILE A 39 9.13 -4.35 23.11
CA ILE A 39 9.03 -4.16 21.67
C ILE A 39 10.02 -3.07 21.22
N PHE A 40 10.23 -2.04 22.03
CA PHE A 40 11.18 -0.97 21.74
C PHE A 40 12.63 -1.46 21.62
N SER A 41 13.01 -2.56 22.27
CA SER A 41 14.36 -3.13 22.18
C SER A 41 14.72 -3.70 20.82
N TYR A 42 13.73 -3.89 19.92
CA TYR A 42 13.96 -4.28 18.52
C TYR A 42 14.24 -3.11 17.58
N LEU A 43 14.31 -1.87 18.11
CA LEU A 43 14.72 -0.70 17.33
C LEU A 43 16.16 -0.93 16.86
N ASP A 44 16.37 -0.76 15.54
CA ASP A 44 17.67 -0.98 14.89
C ASP A 44 18.25 -2.40 15.07
N SER A 45 17.42 -3.39 15.40
CA SER A 45 17.85 -4.79 15.46
C SER A 45 18.46 -5.24 14.12
N PRO A 46 19.61 -5.94 14.12
CA PRO A 46 20.19 -6.47 12.89
C PRO A 46 19.39 -7.63 12.28
N THR A 47 18.57 -8.30 13.08
CA THR A 47 17.75 -9.45 12.69
C THR A 47 16.27 -9.22 12.99
N TYR A 48 15.39 -9.98 12.37
CA TYR A 48 13.97 -9.96 12.71
C TYR A 48 13.69 -10.66 14.05
N PRO A 49 12.75 -10.12 14.84
CA PRO A 49 11.94 -8.93 14.61
C PRO A 49 12.75 -7.63 14.55
N LYS A 50 12.34 -6.70 13.68
CA LYS A 50 12.92 -5.35 13.58
C LYS A 50 11.85 -4.29 13.79
N LEU A 51 12.07 -3.40 14.76
CA LEU A 51 11.25 -2.21 14.91
C LEU A 51 11.85 -1.10 14.05
N LEU A 52 11.04 -0.53 13.17
CA LEU A 52 11.42 0.52 12.23
C LEU A 52 10.51 1.72 12.41
N VAL A 53 10.92 2.86 11.86
CA VAL A 53 10.16 4.11 11.89
C VAL A 53 10.05 4.65 10.48
N ARG A 54 8.82 4.87 10.01
CA ARG A 54 8.56 5.62 8.79
C ARG A 54 8.13 7.04 9.17
N PRO A 55 8.85 8.08 8.74
CA PRO A 55 8.40 9.46 8.89
C PRO A 55 7.25 9.72 7.90
N VAL A 56 6.16 10.30 8.39
CA VAL A 56 5.02 10.73 7.56
C VAL A 56 4.71 12.18 7.88
N LYS A 57 4.73 13.06 6.89
CA LYS A 57 4.40 14.47 7.06
C LYS A 57 2.97 14.72 6.58
N MET A 58 2.08 15.06 7.50
CA MET A 58 0.67 15.35 7.24
C MET A 58 0.14 16.32 8.29
N HIS A 59 -0.87 17.16 7.99
CA HIS A 59 -1.45 18.13 8.92
C HIS A 59 -0.42 19.11 9.51
N ASN A 60 0.66 19.42 8.78
CA ASN A 60 1.84 20.15 9.29
C ASN A 60 2.51 19.51 10.52
N VAL A 61 2.34 18.20 10.70
CA VAL A 61 2.93 17.40 11.78
C VAL A 61 3.84 16.34 11.18
N ASP A 62 5.04 16.20 11.74
CA ASP A 62 5.96 15.10 11.41
C ASP A 62 5.62 13.90 12.31
N TYR A 63 4.88 12.94 11.76
CA TYR A 63 4.52 11.70 12.46
C TYR A 63 5.65 10.70 12.41
N LYS A 64 5.85 9.96 13.51
CA LYS A 64 6.65 8.75 13.58
C LYS A 64 5.69 7.56 13.53
N LEU A 65 5.65 6.89 12.41
CA LEU A 65 4.87 5.67 12.22
C LEU A 65 5.77 4.48 12.52
N TYR A 66 5.64 3.90 13.72
CA TYR A 66 6.41 2.73 14.12
C TYR A 66 5.80 1.47 13.51
N TYR A 67 6.66 0.57 13.04
CA TYR A 67 6.24 -0.75 12.59
C TYR A 67 7.29 -1.82 12.92
N LEU A 68 6.82 -2.95 13.44
CA LEU A 68 7.64 -4.10 13.78
C LEU A 68 7.52 -5.13 12.67
N VAL A 69 8.60 -5.36 11.94
CA VAL A 69 8.65 -6.41 10.91
C VAL A 69 9.02 -7.73 11.58
N LEU A 70 8.13 -8.70 11.50
CA LEU A 70 8.38 -10.08 11.94
C LEU A 70 8.98 -10.89 10.81
N ARG A 71 8.39 -10.77 9.63
CA ARG A 71 8.82 -11.37 8.37
C ARG A 71 8.52 -10.40 7.24
N PRO A 72 9.50 -10.06 6.36
CA PRO A 72 9.29 -9.07 5.31
C PRO A 72 8.41 -9.59 4.15
N GLY A 73 8.31 -10.92 3.97
CA GLY A 73 7.78 -11.55 2.77
C GLY A 73 8.83 -11.73 1.67
N ILE A 74 8.54 -12.59 0.70
CA ILE A 74 9.48 -12.95 -0.39
C ILE A 74 8.97 -12.58 -1.78
N GLY A 75 7.69 -12.22 -1.91
CA GLY A 75 7.05 -11.85 -3.18
C GLY A 75 7.21 -10.36 -3.53
N THR A 76 6.13 -9.74 -4.01
CA THR A 76 6.09 -8.33 -4.42
C THR A 76 5.50 -7.45 -3.32
N SER A 77 5.89 -6.16 -3.31
CA SER A 77 5.28 -5.14 -2.47
C SER A 77 4.09 -4.48 -3.20
N PRO A 78 3.03 -4.08 -2.49
CA PRO A 78 2.03 -3.18 -3.06
C PRO A 78 2.58 -1.75 -3.20
N CYS A 79 1.97 -0.98 -4.10
CA CYS A 79 1.95 0.47 -4.02
C CYS A 79 0.89 0.89 -2.97
N ASN A 80 0.99 2.11 -2.46
CA ASN A 80 0.02 2.64 -1.49
C ASN A 80 -1.40 2.90 -2.05
N ALA A 81 -1.59 2.74 -3.36
CA ALA A 81 -2.89 2.81 -4.05
C ALA A 81 -3.44 1.45 -4.49
N ASP A 82 -2.70 0.35 -4.28
CA ASP A 82 -3.16 -1.01 -4.61
C ASP A 82 -4.20 -1.56 -3.63
N GLY A 83 -4.80 -2.67 -4.00
CA GLY A 83 -5.61 -3.52 -3.14
C GLY A 83 -4.76 -4.59 -2.43
N VAL A 84 -5.12 -4.93 -1.20
CA VAL A 84 -4.43 -5.98 -0.44
C VAL A 84 -5.39 -7.00 0.15
N LEU A 85 -5.03 -8.27 0.08
CA LEU A 85 -5.66 -9.34 0.86
C LEU A 85 -4.85 -9.57 2.13
N SER A 86 -5.40 -9.16 3.26
CA SER A 86 -4.69 -9.18 4.54
C SER A 86 -5.56 -9.74 5.67
N SER A 87 -5.04 -10.67 6.46
CA SER A 87 -5.59 -10.89 7.79
C SER A 87 -5.01 -9.89 8.76
N TYR A 88 -5.82 -9.46 9.71
CA TYR A 88 -5.38 -8.48 10.69
C TYR A 88 -6.15 -8.56 12.00
N ARG A 89 -5.54 -8.00 13.04
CA ARG A 89 -6.15 -7.78 14.35
C ARG A 89 -5.86 -6.36 14.80
N GLY A 90 -6.92 -5.56 14.93
CA GLY A 90 -6.87 -4.15 15.28
C GLY A 90 -7.26 -3.88 16.73
N THR A 91 -6.41 -3.16 17.45
CA THR A 91 -6.69 -2.65 18.79
C THR A 91 -6.47 -1.14 18.83
N TYR A 92 -7.18 -0.44 19.70
CA TYR A 92 -6.89 0.97 19.98
C TYR A 92 -6.28 1.12 21.38
N LEU A 93 -5.42 2.10 21.54
CA LEU A 93 -4.82 2.44 22.82
C LEU A 93 -5.65 3.50 23.53
N SER A 94 -5.97 3.24 24.78
CA SER A 94 -6.64 4.20 25.65
C SER A 94 -5.97 4.24 27.01
N ARG A 95 -6.14 5.35 27.71
CA ARG A 95 -5.61 5.52 29.06
C ARG A 95 -6.76 5.56 30.04
N SER A 96 -6.68 4.75 31.11
CA SER A 96 -7.65 4.81 32.20
C SER A 96 -7.65 6.18 32.88
N ALA A 97 -8.77 6.56 33.49
CA ALA A 97 -8.84 7.80 34.24
C ALA A 97 -7.80 7.85 35.37
N ALA A 98 -7.35 9.05 35.72
CA ALA A 98 -6.41 9.24 36.86
C ALA A 98 -6.97 8.77 38.20
N THR A 99 -8.29 8.68 38.29
CA THR A 99 -9.02 8.18 39.48
C THR A 99 -9.31 6.66 39.44
N ALA A 100 -8.98 5.98 38.32
CA ALA A 100 -9.20 4.54 38.19
C ALA A 100 -8.17 3.74 39.00
N THR A 101 -8.40 2.43 39.10
CA THR A 101 -7.45 1.48 39.75
C THR A 101 -7.13 0.37 38.75
N PRO A 102 -5.90 0.34 38.18
CA PRO A 102 -4.81 1.31 38.37
C PRO A 102 -5.07 2.65 37.63
N PRO A 103 -4.55 3.77 38.16
CA PRO A 103 -4.74 5.07 37.55
C PRO A 103 -3.85 5.26 36.32
N SER A 104 -4.37 5.95 35.32
CA SER A 104 -3.63 6.33 34.09
C SER A 104 -2.94 5.16 33.37
N GLU A 105 -3.43 3.94 33.52
CA GLU A 105 -2.89 2.77 32.83
C GLU A 105 -3.19 2.84 31.32
N LEU A 106 -2.18 2.57 30.50
CA LEU A 106 -2.31 2.45 29.07
C LEU A 106 -2.69 1.01 28.69
N THR A 107 -3.84 0.85 28.04
CA THR A 107 -4.39 -0.44 27.63
C THR A 107 -4.68 -0.49 26.15
N ALA A 108 -4.65 -1.70 25.57
CA ALA A 108 -5.07 -1.97 24.20
C ALA A 108 -6.40 -2.71 24.20
N THR A 109 -7.41 -2.15 23.53
CA THR A 109 -8.75 -2.73 23.42
C THR A 109 -9.00 -3.21 21.99
N LEU A 110 -9.38 -4.48 21.82
CA LEU A 110 -9.74 -5.06 20.53
C LEU A 110 -11.00 -4.39 19.98
N PHE A 111 -10.97 -4.01 18.70
CA PHE A 111 -12.15 -3.50 17.99
C PHE A 111 -12.50 -4.33 16.76
N GLU A 112 -11.53 -5.00 16.13
CA GLU A 112 -11.75 -5.80 14.93
C GLU A 112 -10.71 -6.90 14.79
N GLU A 113 -11.12 -8.06 14.27
CA GLU A 113 -10.22 -9.16 13.89
C GLU A 113 -10.75 -9.85 12.63
N VAL A 114 -9.91 -9.94 11.59
CA VAL A 114 -10.17 -10.67 10.36
C VAL A 114 -9.12 -11.76 10.18
N LYS A 115 -9.48 -12.99 10.53
CA LYS A 115 -8.59 -14.16 10.40
C LYS A 115 -8.56 -14.75 9.01
N PHE A 116 -9.70 -14.75 8.34
CA PHE A 116 -9.91 -15.35 7.02
C PHE A 116 -10.42 -14.27 6.05
N PRO A 117 -9.54 -13.46 5.47
CA PRO A 117 -9.96 -12.36 4.61
C PRO A 117 -10.63 -12.90 3.33
N GLN A 118 -11.73 -12.25 2.95
CA GLN A 118 -12.53 -12.57 1.76
C GLN A 118 -12.62 -11.36 0.82
N VAL A 119 -12.12 -10.20 1.24
CA VAL A 119 -12.27 -8.94 0.55
C VAL A 119 -10.90 -8.30 0.38
N ILE A 120 -10.65 -7.79 -0.82
CA ILE A 120 -9.50 -6.92 -1.10
C ILE A 120 -9.80 -5.55 -0.51
N LEU A 121 -8.87 -5.02 0.26
CA LEU A 121 -8.94 -3.69 0.86
C LEU A 121 -8.09 -2.73 0.03
N SER A 122 -8.71 -1.72 -0.57
CA SER A 122 -7.98 -0.67 -1.28
C SER A 122 -7.20 0.19 -0.28
N LEU A 123 -5.88 0.23 -0.44
CA LEU A 123 -5.00 1.04 0.39
C LEU A 123 -5.28 2.55 0.25
N TYR A 124 -5.81 2.97 -0.89
CA TYR A 124 -6.25 4.35 -1.11
C TYR A 124 -7.47 4.74 -0.26
N SER A 125 -8.28 3.76 0.16
CA SER A 125 -9.54 3.99 0.91
C SER A 125 -9.49 3.66 2.40
N VAL A 126 -8.37 3.13 2.90
CA VAL A 126 -8.19 2.79 4.32
C VAL A 126 -7.51 3.93 5.10
N VAL A 127 -7.29 3.75 6.41
CA VAL A 127 -6.57 4.74 7.23
C VAL A 127 -5.14 4.92 6.71
N THR A 128 -4.66 6.16 6.67
CA THR A 128 -3.34 6.54 6.12
C THR A 128 -2.19 5.69 6.66
N GLY A 129 -2.23 5.32 7.95
CA GLY A 129 -1.20 4.45 8.53
C GLY A 129 -1.08 3.09 7.84
N TRP A 130 -2.12 2.58 7.19
CA TRP A 130 -2.08 1.35 6.39
C TRP A 130 -1.43 1.60 5.03
N SER A 131 -1.91 2.61 4.30
CA SER A 131 -1.35 2.95 2.98
C SER A 131 0.14 3.28 3.05
N GLU A 132 0.59 3.87 4.15
CA GLU A 132 2.01 4.17 4.39
C GLU A 132 2.86 2.94 4.72
N ILE A 133 2.27 1.87 5.28
CA ILE A 133 3.05 0.74 5.80
C ILE A 133 2.98 -0.50 4.93
N PHE A 134 1.87 -0.80 4.27
CA PHE A 134 1.80 -2.01 3.44
C PHE A 134 2.88 -2.09 2.35
N PRO A 135 3.32 -0.99 1.70
CA PRO A 135 4.44 -1.01 0.76
C PRO A 135 5.78 -1.47 1.35
N GLN A 136 5.92 -1.48 2.69
CA GLN A 136 7.11 -1.97 3.38
C GLN A 136 7.13 -3.50 3.54
N PHE A 137 6.05 -4.19 3.16
CA PHE A 137 5.92 -5.64 3.21
C PHE A 137 5.78 -6.21 1.80
N LYS A 138 6.05 -7.51 1.69
CA LYS A 138 5.88 -8.27 0.45
C LYS A 138 4.90 -9.41 0.66
N THR A 139 4.26 -9.84 -0.39
CA THR A 139 3.51 -11.10 -0.39
C THR A 139 4.42 -12.29 -0.16
N GLY A 140 3.83 -13.45 -0.07
CA GLY A 140 4.56 -14.73 -0.05
C GLY A 140 4.23 -15.57 -1.28
N THR A 141 4.17 -16.87 -1.07
CA THR A 141 3.66 -17.84 -2.04
C THR A 141 2.29 -18.34 -1.62
N SER A 142 1.49 -18.77 -2.57
CA SER A 142 0.18 -19.39 -2.32
C SER A 142 0.10 -20.74 -3.02
N LYS A 143 -0.71 -21.65 -2.44
CA LYS A 143 -1.02 -22.95 -3.02
C LYS A 143 -2.48 -23.25 -2.83
N ILE A 144 -3.18 -23.60 -3.92
CA ILE A 144 -4.54 -24.09 -3.87
C ILE A 144 -4.50 -25.56 -3.45
N ASN A 145 -5.25 -25.89 -2.41
CA ASN A 145 -5.40 -27.24 -1.89
C ASN A 145 -6.51 -28.01 -2.66
N PRO A 146 -6.52 -29.35 -2.59
CA PRO A 146 -7.56 -30.15 -3.27
C PRO A 146 -9.01 -29.89 -2.79
N ASP A 147 -9.18 -29.34 -1.60
CA ASP A 147 -10.46 -28.95 -1.02
C ASP A 147 -10.91 -27.53 -1.40
N GLY A 148 -10.12 -26.83 -2.26
CA GLY A 148 -10.39 -25.47 -2.70
C GLY A 148 -9.92 -24.37 -1.75
N THR A 149 -9.36 -24.71 -0.61
CA THR A 149 -8.74 -23.73 0.28
C THR A 149 -7.38 -23.27 -0.25
N VAL A 150 -6.91 -22.10 0.20
CA VAL A 150 -5.58 -21.56 -0.18
C VAL A 150 -4.69 -21.55 1.05
N THR A 151 -3.51 -22.13 0.89
CA THR A 151 -2.42 -22.03 1.89
C THR A 151 -1.45 -20.95 1.46
N TYR A 152 -1.13 -20.01 2.37
CA TYR A 152 -0.15 -18.95 2.17
C TYR A 152 1.11 -19.24 2.97
N ASN A 153 2.30 -19.06 2.35
CA ASN A 153 3.59 -19.25 2.98
C ASN A 153 4.48 -18.04 2.74
N ASP A 154 5.42 -17.80 3.65
CA ASP A 154 6.48 -16.78 3.54
C ASP A 154 5.96 -15.36 3.26
N PHE A 155 4.70 -15.09 3.58
CA PHE A 155 4.06 -13.77 3.47
C PHE A 155 4.65 -12.77 4.46
N GLY A 156 4.59 -11.49 4.11
CA GLY A 156 4.97 -10.40 4.98
C GLY A 156 4.05 -10.30 6.20
N SER A 157 4.63 -10.13 7.38
CA SER A 157 3.88 -10.02 8.64
C SER A 157 4.55 -9.05 9.61
N GLY A 158 3.74 -8.36 10.39
CA GLY A 158 4.24 -7.39 11.35
C GLY A 158 3.18 -6.77 12.24
N VAL A 159 3.61 -5.79 13.03
CA VAL A 159 2.73 -4.97 13.86
C VAL A 159 2.96 -3.50 13.54
N VAL A 160 1.87 -2.77 13.30
CA VAL A 160 1.89 -1.35 12.96
C VAL A 160 1.31 -0.55 14.11
N PHE A 161 1.99 0.54 14.51
CA PHE A 161 1.58 1.42 15.60
C PHE A 161 1.26 2.80 15.04
N ILE A 162 -0.02 3.05 14.80
CA ILE A 162 -0.52 4.21 14.05
C ILE A 162 -0.89 5.35 15.00
N PRO A 163 -0.22 6.52 14.90
CA PRO A 163 -0.69 7.73 15.58
C PRO A 163 -2.11 8.08 15.16
N SER A 164 -2.92 8.63 16.07
CA SER A 164 -4.32 8.94 15.78
C SER A 164 -4.53 9.82 14.55
N GLY A 165 -3.61 10.75 14.26
CA GLY A 165 -3.70 11.60 13.07
C GLY A 165 -3.48 10.87 11.73
N LEU A 166 -2.94 9.65 11.74
CA LEU A 166 -2.86 8.77 10.58
C LEU A 166 -3.90 7.63 10.64
N GLY A 167 -4.80 7.70 11.62
CA GLY A 167 -5.94 6.80 11.80
C GLY A 167 -7.26 7.57 11.75
N TYR A 168 -8.13 7.40 12.76
CA TYR A 168 -9.45 8.03 12.79
C TYR A 168 -9.48 9.45 13.39
N TYR A 169 -8.33 9.97 13.81
CA TYR A 169 -8.13 11.33 14.34
C TYR A 169 -9.20 11.76 15.37
N ASN A 170 -9.84 12.92 15.14
CA ASN A 170 -10.84 13.50 16.05
C ASN A 170 -12.25 12.91 15.90
N SER A 171 -12.51 12.21 14.82
CA SER A 171 -13.83 11.61 14.56
C SER A 171 -14.07 10.34 15.35
N GLY A 172 -12.99 9.60 15.67
CA GLY A 172 -13.12 8.22 16.12
C GLY A 172 -13.79 7.33 15.07
N SER A 173 -14.23 6.17 15.45
CA SER A 173 -15.06 5.26 14.62
C SER A 173 -15.82 4.31 15.53
N ALA A 174 -17.14 4.18 15.35
CA ALA A 174 -18.00 3.24 16.07
C ALA A 174 -17.59 2.99 17.55
N THR A 175 -16.68 2.05 17.77
CA THR A 175 -16.15 1.66 19.11
C THR A 175 -14.81 2.29 19.45
N ILE A 176 -14.17 3.02 18.51
CA ILE A 176 -12.84 3.61 18.69
C ILE A 176 -13.02 5.08 19.12
N PRO A 177 -12.59 5.45 20.35
CA PRO A 177 -12.68 6.84 20.80
C PRO A 177 -11.82 7.78 19.92
N ALA A 178 -12.22 9.04 19.84
CA ALA A 178 -11.41 10.08 19.20
C ALA A 178 -10.00 10.14 19.79
N TYR A 179 -9.03 10.50 18.95
CA TYR A 179 -7.60 10.63 19.28
C TYR A 179 -6.90 9.33 19.76
N SER A 180 -7.54 8.16 19.60
CA SER A 180 -6.93 6.88 19.95
C SER A 180 -5.86 6.47 18.94
N PRO A 181 -4.62 6.18 19.36
CA PRO A 181 -3.65 5.46 18.55
C PRO A 181 -4.14 4.03 18.27
N LEU A 182 -3.79 3.50 17.10
CA LEU A 182 -4.18 2.15 16.70
C LEU A 182 -2.95 1.22 16.66
N VAL A 183 -3.18 -0.04 16.96
CA VAL A 183 -2.17 -1.10 16.83
C VAL A 183 -2.79 -2.23 16.01
N PHE A 184 -2.17 -2.53 14.87
CA PHE A 184 -2.60 -3.63 14.00
C PHE A 184 -1.50 -4.68 13.87
N SER A 185 -1.82 -5.93 14.15
CA SER A 185 -1.06 -7.07 13.65
C SER A 185 -1.57 -7.38 12.25
N ILE A 186 -0.68 -7.50 11.25
CA ILE A 186 -1.03 -7.68 9.84
C ILE A 186 -0.29 -8.86 9.22
N LYS A 187 -0.89 -9.47 8.20
CA LYS A 187 -0.30 -10.51 7.33
C LYS A 187 -0.73 -10.22 5.89
N LEU A 188 0.24 -9.97 5.00
CA LEU A 188 -0.01 -9.63 3.60
C LEU A 188 0.01 -10.89 2.72
N TYR A 189 -1.15 -11.35 2.27
CA TYR A 189 -1.26 -12.57 1.49
C TYR A 189 -1.19 -12.34 -0.02
N ASN A 190 -1.91 -11.34 -0.52
CA ASN A 190 -1.98 -11.05 -1.95
C ASN A 190 -2.14 -9.55 -2.20
N ILE A 191 -1.86 -9.15 -3.43
CA ILE A 191 -2.03 -7.79 -3.95
C ILE A 191 -2.98 -7.86 -5.15
N ASP A 192 -3.85 -6.88 -5.25
CA ASP A 192 -4.64 -6.59 -6.43
C ASP A 192 -4.22 -5.23 -6.97
N ARG A 193 -3.76 -5.17 -8.22
CA ARG A 193 -3.35 -3.92 -8.86
C ARG A 193 -4.59 -3.16 -9.26
N LEU A 194 -4.75 -1.96 -8.72
CA LEU A 194 -5.90 -1.11 -8.96
C LEU A 194 -5.54 0.02 -9.92
N ASP A 195 -6.52 0.43 -10.69
CA ASP A 195 -6.55 1.56 -11.60
C ASP A 195 -7.61 2.51 -11.02
N GLN A 196 -7.17 3.60 -10.37
CA GLN A 196 -8.03 4.43 -9.51
C GLN A 196 -8.95 5.35 -10.30
N ASP A 197 -8.53 5.83 -11.47
CA ASP A 197 -9.30 6.70 -12.38
C ASP A 197 -9.91 5.95 -13.55
N ASN A 198 -9.55 4.67 -13.71
CA ASN A 198 -10.02 3.78 -14.77
C ASN A 198 -9.62 4.24 -16.18
N ASP A 199 -8.45 4.78 -16.35
CA ASP A 199 -7.91 5.21 -17.63
C ASP A 199 -7.24 4.06 -18.42
N GLY A 200 -6.90 2.95 -17.75
CA GLY A 200 -6.33 1.72 -18.31
C GLY A 200 -4.84 1.53 -18.01
N VAL A 201 -4.24 2.43 -17.25
CA VAL A 201 -2.93 2.30 -16.62
C VAL A 201 -3.15 1.99 -15.13
N PHE A 202 -2.42 1.04 -14.55
CA PHE A 202 -2.56 0.75 -13.12
C PHE A 202 -1.82 1.80 -12.28
N SER A 203 -2.40 2.24 -11.17
CA SER A 203 -1.84 3.28 -10.32
C SER A 203 -0.39 3.03 -9.86
N TYR A 204 0.06 1.78 -9.71
CA TYR A 204 1.46 1.48 -9.42
C TYR A 204 2.41 1.72 -10.60
N GLN A 205 1.89 1.80 -11.84
CA GLN A 205 2.66 2.07 -13.06
C GLN A 205 2.86 3.56 -13.29
N GLU A 206 2.08 4.37 -12.58
CA GLU A 206 2.10 5.83 -12.54
C GLU A 206 2.95 6.37 -11.39
N ASP A 207 3.59 5.50 -10.62
CA ASP A 207 4.68 5.83 -9.71
C ASP A 207 5.94 6.13 -10.55
N LEU A 208 6.05 7.38 -11.01
CA LEU A 208 7.11 7.81 -11.94
C LEU A 208 8.47 7.82 -11.27
N ASN A 209 8.53 8.16 -10.00
CA ASN A 209 9.77 8.21 -9.22
C ASN A 209 10.18 6.82 -8.66
N LYS A 210 9.31 5.81 -8.74
CA LYS A 210 9.51 4.40 -8.34
C LYS A 210 9.85 4.21 -6.86
N ASP A 211 9.26 5.01 -6.01
CA ASP A 211 9.45 4.90 -4.57
C ASP A 211 8.40 4.00 -3.89
N GLY A 212 7.40 3.52 -4.61
CA GLY A 212 6.31 2.66 -4.15
C GLY A 212 5.11 3.43 -3.60
N TYR A 213 5.08 4.75 -3.80
CA TYR A 213 4.05 5.63 -3.27
C TYR A 213 3.59 6.64 -4.30
N VAL A 214 2.28 6.81 -4.41
CA VAL A 214 1.64 7.87 -5.18
C VAL A 214 0.78 8.71 -4.23
N TYR A 215 0.84 10.04 -4.32
CA TYR A 215 0.20 10.94 -3.37
C TYR A 215 -0.66 12.01 -4.04
N ASP A 216 -1.87 12.19 -3.53
CA ASP A 216 -2.70 13.36 -3.83
C ASP A 216 -2.51 14.45 -2.75
N PHE A 217 -1.79 15.51 -3.08
CA PHE A 217 -1.51 16.63 -2.16
C PHE A 217 -2.55 17.74 -2.20
N ARG A 218 -3.66 17.59 -2.93
CA ARG A 218 -4.69 18.62 -3.10
C ARG A 218 -5.57 18.80 -1.88
N ASN A 219 -5.64 17.82 -0.97
CA ASN A 219 -6.48 17.95 0.21
C ASN A 219 -5.87 18.91 1.24
N PRO A 220 -6.43 20.15 1.41
CA PRO A 220 -5.84 21.14 2.31
C PRO A 220 -6.01 20.79 3.80
N ASN A 221 -6.86 19.84 4.15
CA ASN A 221 -6.97 19.35 5.52
C ASN A 221 -5.80 18.42 5.86
N GLN A 222 -5.35 17.63 4.91
CA GLN A 222 -4.22 16.74 5.08
C GLN A 222 -2.88 17.46 4.85
N TYR A 223 -2.85 18.33 3.84
CA TYR A 223 -1.66 19.09 3.43
C TYR A 223 -1.93 20.59 3.44
N PRO A 224 -2.09 21.22 4.64
CA PRO A 224 -2.35 22.67 4.76
C PRO A 224 -1.22 23.51 4.16
N THR A 225 -0.01 22.98 4.16
CA THR A 225 1.14 23.51 3.43
C THR A 225 1.57 22.43 2.46
N PRO A 226 1.38 22.61 1.14
CA PRO A 226 1.84 21.67 0.15
C PRO A 226 3.34 21.42 0.27
N PRO A 227 3.84 20.21 -0.04
CA PRO A 227 5.27 19.95 -0.10
C PRO A 227 5.93 20.73 -1.24
N ALA A 228 7.26 20.73 -1.26
CA ALA A 228 8.03 21.33 -2.35
C ALA A 228 7.72 20.66 -3.69
N ASP A 229 7.82 21.42 -4.79
CA ASP A 229 7.40 21.00 -6.13
C ASP A 229 8.00 19.65 -6.58
N ASN A 230 9.24 19.38 -6.22
CA ASN A 230 9.90 18.10 -6.55
C ASN A 230 9.31 16.89 -5.81
N ILE A 231 8.49 17.11 -4.77
CA ILE A 231 7.72 16.07 -4.09
C ILE A 231 6.28 16.11 -4.58
N ARG A 232 5.72 17.32 -4.69
CA ARG A 232 4.32 17.54 -5.06
C ARG A 232 4.00 17.00 -6.45
N TYR A 233 4.92 17.17 -7.40
CA TYR A 233 4.77 16.78 -8.81
C TYR A 233 5.67 15.58 -9.16
N ALA A 234 5.99 14.72 -8.18
CA ALA A 234 6.83 13.56 -8.43
C ALA A 234 6.18 12.56 -9.38
N ASP A 235 4.84 12.42 -9.27
CA ASP A 235 3.99 11.52 -10.04
C ASP A 235 2.83 12.30 -10.68
N ASP A 236 3.16 13.44 -11.31
CA ASP A 236 2.25 14.39 -11.97
C ASP A 236 2.99 14.90 -13.20
N THR A 237 2.67 14.32 -14.36
CA THR A 237 3.40 14.50 -15.61
C THR A 237 3.23 15.92 -16.17
N ASP A 238 2.04 16.49 -16.16
CA ASP A 238 1.77 17.84 -16.73
C ASP A 238 1.88 18.96 -15.68
N LYS A 239 1.97 18.60 -14.39
CA LYS A 239 2.12 19.49 -13.23
C LYS A 239 0.93 20.40 -12.98
N ASP A 240 -0.25 19.96 -13.30
CA ASP A 240 -1.49 20.70 -13.02
C ASP A 240 -1.94 20.56 -11.57
N GLY A 241 -1.34 19.61 -10.82
CA GLY A 241 -1.58 19.31 -9.40
C GLY A 241 -2.49 18.11 -9.19
N ILE A 242 -2.96 17.45 -10.25
CA ILE A 242 -3.60 16.13 -10.20
C ILE A 242 -2.51 15.11 -10.50
N PRO A 243 -2.18 14.18 -9.60
CA PRO A 243 -1.20 13.16 -9.91
C PRO A 243 -1.76 12.13 -10.88
N ASP A 244 -0.91 11.56 -11.74
CA ASP A 244 -1.27 10.69 -12.85
C ASP A 244 -2.24 9.56 -12.43
N PHE A 245 -2.05 8.94 -11.28
CA PHE A 245 -2.88 7.81 -10.80
C PHE A 245 -4.36 8.14 -10.54
N ILE A 246 -4.77 9.39 -10.63
CA ILE A 246 -6.15 9.91 -10.52
C ILE A 246 -6.42 11.00 -11.55
N ASP A 247 -5.58 11.12 -12.58
CA ASP A 247 -5.78 11.99 -13.73
C ASP A 247 -6.14 11.11 -14.94
N VAL A 248 -7.10 11.52 -15.71
CA VAL A 248 -7.52 10.81 -16.93
C VAL A 248 -6.82 11.33 -18.20
N ASP A 249 -5.96 12.35 -18.06
CA ASP A 249 -5.22 13.02 -19.16
C ASP A 249 -3.82 13.41 -18.63
N ASP A 250 -2.96 12.39 -18.40
CA ASP A 250 -1.70 12.49 -17.66
C ASP A 250 -0.77 13.59 -18.16
N ASP A 251 -0.74 13.86 -19.45
CA ASP A 251 0.16 14.86 -20.04
C ASP A 251 -0.51 16.21 -20.34
N GLY A 252 -1.83 16.32 -20.12
CA GLY A 252 -2.61 17.55 -20.24
C GLY A 252 -2.71 18.06 -21.68
N ASP A 253 -2.72 17.17 -22.68
CA ASP A 253 -2.81 17.56 -24.10
C ASP A 253 -4.25 17.58 -24.64
N ASN A 254 -5.24 17.24 -23.80
CA ASN A 254 -6.68 17.09 -24.09
C ASN A 254 -7.02 15.80 -24.88
N TYR A 255 -6.15 14.80 -24.85
CA TYR A 255 -6.44 13.44 -25.26
C TYR A 255 -6.28 12.56 -24.00
N THR A 256 -7.36 11.91 -23.58
CA THR A 256 -7.30 11.10 -22.38
C THR A 256 -6.33 9.94 -22.55
N THR A 257 -5.62 9.57 -21.50
CA THR A 257 -4.75 8.38 -21.42
C THR A 257 -5.41 7.14 -22.01
N ARG A 258 -6.69 6.91 -21.68
CA ARG A 258 -7.48 5.79 -22.22
C ARG A 258 -7.63 5.84 -23.75
N LEU A 259 -7.76 7.02 -24.36
CA LEU A 259 -7.83 7.17 -25.81
C LEU A 259 -6.48 6.83 -26.44
N GLU A 260 -5.39 7.31 -25.85
CA GLU A 260 -4.04 7.18 -26.39
C GLU A 260 -3.52 5.76 -26.33
N ILE A 261 -3.88 4.99 -25.30
CA ILE A 261 -3.52 3.58 -25.17
C ILE A 261 -4.44 2.65 -26.00
N THR A 262 -5.46 3.22 -26.69
CA THR A 262 -6.36 2.42 -27.55
C THR A 262 -5.62 1.97 -28.81
N LYS A 263 -5.65 0.67 -29.08
CA LYS A 263 -5.07 0.08 -30.29
C LYS A 263 -5.78 0.58 -31.55
N PRO A 264 -5.07 0.80 -32.67
CA PRO A 264 -5.69 1.13 -33.95
C PRO A 264 -6.73 0.10 -34.36
N GLU A 265 -7.79 0.56 -35.02
CA GLU A 265 -8.88 -0.31 -35.48
C GLU A 265 -8.34 -1.46 -36.37
N GLY A 266 -8.87 -2.67 -36.15
CA GLY A 266 -8.44 -3.88 -36.85
C GLY A 266 -7.15 -4.53 -36.32
N THR A 267 -6.48 -3.93 -35.34
CA THR A 267 -5.24 -4.49 -34.70
C THR A 267 -5.49 -5.14 -33.35
N ASN A 268 -6.68 -5.12 -32.88
CA ASN A 268 -7.17 -5.55 -31.58
C ASN A 268 -7.43 -7.09 -31.55
N SER A 269 -6.45 -7.88 -31.95
CA SER A 269 -6.52 -9.34 -31.99
C SER A 269 -5.95 -9.97 -30.72
N GLY A 270 -6.17 -9.39 -29.57
CA GLY A 270 -5.62 -9.87 -28.31
C GLY A 270 -6.61 -9.83 -27.16
N LEU A 271 -6.09 -9.71 -25.98
CA LEU A 271 -6.79 -9.73 -24.71
C LEU A 271 -7.67 -8.48 -24.49
N SER A 272 -7.25 -7.33 -25.05
CA SER A 272 -7.91 -6.05 -24.84
C SER A 272 -7.81 -5.17 -26.10
N LYS A 273 -8.74 -4.22 -26.23
CA LYS A 273 -8.61 -3.11 -27.20
C LYS A 273 -7.58 -2.06 -26.80
N TYR A 274 -7.04 -2.16 -25.60
CA TYR A 274 -6.01 -1.27 -25.10
C TYR A 274 -4.64 -1.95 -25.16
N PHE A 275 -3.58 -1.17 -25.36
CA PHE A 275 -2.24 -1.65 -25.13
C PHE A 275 -2.01 -1.88 -23.63
N PRO A 276 -1.42 -2.99 -23.20
CA PRO A 276 -0.91 -3.11 -21.85
C PRO A 276 0.28 -2.15 -21.66
N PHE A 277 0.58 -1.77 -20.43
CA PHE A 277 1.70 -0.89 -20.12
C PHE A 277 3.03 -1.38 -20.71
N ASP A 278 3.32 -2.66 -20.52
CA ASP A 278 4.44 -3.38 -21.14
C ASP A 278 3.95 -4.64 -21.85
N PRO A 279 4.71 -5.18 -22.82
CA PRO A 279 4.38 -6.46 -23.43
C PRO A 279 4.15 -7.55 -22.39
N ILE A 280 3.10 -8.34 -22.58
CA ILE A 280 2.75 -9.47 -21.71
C ILE A 280 3.31 -10.75 -22.36
N VAL A 281 4.12 -11.47 -21.58
CA VAL A 281 4.54 -12.82 -21.92
C VAL A 281 3.54 -13.79 -21.28
N ASP A 282 3.16 -14.81 -22.04
CA ASP A 282 2.22 -15.84 -21.57
C ASP A 282 2.63 -16.41 -20.21
N ASP A 283 1.71 -16.39 -19.25
CA ASP A 283 1.94 -16.97 -17.93
C ASP A 283 1.66 -18.47 -17.98
N PRO A 284 2.67 -19.34 -17.83
CA PRO A 284 2.47 -20.78 -17.88
C PRO A 284 1.63 -21.33 -16.72
N LEU A 285 1.29 -20.50 -15.74
CA LEU A 285 0.40 -20.88 -14.62
C LEU A 285 -1.08 -20.68 -14.94
N THR A 286 -1.41 -19.98 -16.03
CA THR A 286 -2.78 -19.81 -16.50
C THR A 286 -3.10 -20.78 -17.65
N THR A 287 -4.41 -21.02 -17.90
CA THR A 287 -4.87 -21.87 -19.01
C THR A 287 -5.17 -21.06 -20.28
N ALA A 288 -5.17 -19.74 -20.19
CA ALA A 288 -5.41 -18.82 -21.31
C ALA A 288 -4.07 -18.36 -21.91
N ILE A 289 -4.01 -18.24 -23.23
CA ILE A 289 -2.87 -17.62 -23.90
C ILE A 289 -3.02 -16.11 -23.78
N GLU A 290 -2.17 -15.50 -22.96
CA GLU A 290 -2.24 -14.08 -22.58
C GLU A 290 -1.09 -13.25 -23.19
N THR A 291 -0.47 -13.75 -24.25
CA THR A 291 0.66 -13.08 -24.88
C THR A 291 0.23 -11.83 -25.64
N GLU A 292 0.81 -10.70 -25.30
CA GLU A 292 0.68 -9.43 -25.99
C GLU A 292 2.09 -8.87 -26.28
N THR A 293 2.50 -8.84 -27.54
CA THR A 293 3.88 -8.45 -27.91
C THR A 293 4.12 -6.95 -27.95
N LYS A 294 3.07 -6.14 -27.77
CA LYS A 294 3.10 -4.68 -27.87
C LYS A 294 2.54 -4.06 -26.60
N GLY A 295 3.38 -3.28 -25.92
CA GLY A 295 2.94 -2.38 -24.85
C GLY A 295 2.55 -1.00 -25.38
N ILE A 296 2.20 -0.06 -24.48
CA ILE A 296 1.92 1.34 -24.82
C ILE A 296 3.14 1.92 -25.57
N PRO A 297 2.97 2.48 -26.76
CA PRO A 297 4.09 2.92 -27.59
C PRO A 297 4.72 4.23 -27.14
N GLU A 298 5.99 4.41 -27.51
CA GLU A 298 6.63 5.71 -27.73
C GLU A 298 6.69 5.95 -29.25
N TYR A 299 6.48 7.19 -29.70
CA TYR A 299 6.65 7.54 -31.11
C TYR A 299 7.88 8.41 -31.32
N SER A 300 8.77 7.97 -32.21
CA SER A 300 9.89 8.81 -32.66
C SER A 300 9.41 10.08 -33.38
N ALA A 301 10.31 11.04 -33.58
CA ALA A 301 10.01 12.24 -34.36
C ALA A 301 9.50 11.93 -35.79
N ALA A 302 9.88 10.79 -36.36
CA ALA A 302 9.42 10.32 -37.67
C ALA A 302 8.09 9.54 -37.59
N GLY A 303 7.46 9.41 -36.42
CA GLY A 303 6.21 8.68 -36.25
C GLY A 303 6.37 7.16 -36.20
N THR A 304 7.58 6.64 -35.97
CA THR A 304 7.81 5.19 -35.83
C THR A 304 7.58 4.78 -34.40
N PRO A 305 6.67 3.80 -34.10
CA PRO A 305 6.39 3.36 -32.75
C PRO A 305 7.45 2.39 -32.23
N ASP A 306 7.83 2.57 -30.97
CA ASP A 306 8.53 1.59 -30.14
C ASP A 306 7.55 1.06 -29.08
N TYR A 307 7.29 -0.23 -29.07
CA TYR A 307 6.35 -0.90 -28.16
C TYR A 307 7.02 -1.65 -27.03
N THR A 308 8.34 -1.79 -27.05
CA THR A 308 9.04 -2.84 -26.28
C THR A 308 10.15 -2.34 -25.38
N THR A 309 10.78 -1.22 -25.68
CA THR A 309 11.85 -0.68 -24.84
C THR A 309 11.31 -0.30 -23.46
N PRO A 310 11.82 -0.89 -22.34
CA PRO A 310 11.25 -0.65 -21.01
C PRO A 310 11.27 0.82 -20.56
N THR A 311 12.25 1.59 -21.02
CA THR A 311 12.46 3.01 -20.65
C THR A 311 11.87 4.00 -21.64
N ARG A 312 11.05 3.53 -22.59
CA ARG A 312 10.40 4.40 -23.59
C ARG A 312 9.49 5.42 -22.91
N LYS A 313 9.43 6.63 -23.47
CA LYS A 313 8.46 7.65 -23.08
C LYS A 313 7.11 7.29 -23.72
N ARG A 314 6.24 6.66 -22.95
CA ARG A 314 4.93 6.20 -23.45
C ARG A 314 4.06 7.36 -23.88
N ILE A 315 3.19 7.15 -24.88
CA ILE A 315 2.41 8.20 -25.51
C ILE A 315 1.54 9.00 -24.53
N HIS A 316 0.94 8.36 -23.53
CA HIS A 316 0.07 8.99 -22.53
C HIS A 316 0.79 9.95 -21.55
N VAL A 317 2.12 9.99 -21.59
CA VAL A 317 2.95 10.92 -20.81
C VAL A 317 3.80 11.81 -21.76
N ASP A 318 3.45 11.88 -23.04
CA ASP A 318 4.19 12.64 -24.05
C ASP A 318 3.32 13.70 -24.74
N LYS A 319 3.12 14.83 -24.10
CA LYS A 319 2.34 15.99 -24.58
C LYS A 319 2.56 16.41 -26.04
N GLU A 320 3.70 16.06 -26.62
CA GLU A 320 4.02 16.35 -28.03
C GLU A 320 3.42 15.32 -29.00
N ARG A 321 2.81 14.25 -28.48
CA ARG A 321 2.34 13.09 -29.21
C ARG A 321 1.01 12.61 -28.68
N HIS A 322 0.06 12.39 -29.55
CA HIS A 322 -1.24 11.82 -29.22
C HIS A 322 -1.75 10.97 -30.38
N THR A 323 -2.66 10.04 -30.12
CA THR A 323 -3.39 9.36 -31.19
C THR A 323 -4.41 10.30 -31.81
N ALA A 324 -4.61 10.22 -33.14
CA ALA A 324 -5.66 11.00 -33.77
C ALA A 324 -7.03 10.69 -33.16
N LYS A 325 -7.81 11.72 -32.83
CA LYS A 325 -9.20 11.53 -32.39
C LYS A 325 -9.97 10.75 -33.43
N PRO A 326 -10.75 9.71 -33.08
CA PRO A 326 -11.56 8.94 -34.02
C PRO A 326 -12.63 9.78 -34.67
#